data_8a88b16dfd6219f316decc6b3b9c5b39
#
_entry.id   8a88b16dfd6219f316decc6b3b9c5b39
#
_cell.length_a   1.000
_cell.length_b   1.000
_cell.length_c   1.000
_cell.angle_alpha   90.00
_cell.angle_beta   90.00
_cell.angle_gamma   90.00
#
_symmetry.space_group_name_H-M   'P 1'
#
loop_
_entity.id
_entity.type
_entity.pdbx_description
1 polymer ?
#
loop_
_entity_poly.entity_id
_entity_poly.type
_entity_poly.pdbx_seq_one_letter_code
_entity_poly.pdbx_strand_id
1 'polypeptide(L)'
;DYYYARSCIRQNFFPGSEKVFLSILGKDLGRNIYDDPLHTSCTGIGYHSDVVPLETIMTVVARQFALMNEAGYENFTSSCITSFGIYTELLATWEEFPEMLDKTRENLYKATGREFKIPKNLAHTSDVIFHHREEIAQKAKRKLVNAYTGEPLRVVEHIGCHYAKIFPKKGVGGSEFPYVLAGMVESWGGEIVDYPERRHCCGFGFRNYLVQANRGY
;
A
#
# COMPACT_ATOMS: atom_id res chain seq x y z
N ASP A 1 1.95 -14.56 6.96
CA ASP A 1 0.53 -14.67 6.61
C ASP A 1 -0.10 -13.29 6.59
N TYR A 2 -0.80 -12.94 5.50
CA TYR A 2 -1.36 -11.61 5.29
C TYR A 2 -2.79 -11.70 4.74
N TYR A 3 -3.66 -10.84 5.28
CA TYR A 3 -4.92 -10.50 4.63
C TYR A 3 -4.64 -9.40 3.58
N TYR A 4 -5.08 -9.62 2.35
CA TYR A 4 -4.78 -8.74 1.23
C TYR A 4 -5.94 -7.79 0.90
N ALA A 5 -5.68 -6.50 1.05
CA ALA A 5 -6.61 -5.44 0.65
C ALA A 5 -6.38 -5.03 -0.80
N ARG A 6 -7.35 -5.31 -1.64
CA ARG A 6 -7.33 -5.01 -3.08
C ARG A 6 -7.33 -3.51 -3.35
N SER A 7 -6.78 -3.13 -4.49
CA SER A 7 -6.79 -1.76 -5.01
C SER A 7 -7.75 -1.62 -6.17
N CYS A 8 -8.73 -0.72 -6.07
CA CYS A 8 -9.66 -0.43 -7.15
C CYS A 8 -8.95 0.04 -8.43
N ILE A 9 -7.89 0.85 -8.30
CA ILE A 9 -7.08 1.32 -9.45
C ILE A 9 -6.35 0.16 -10.10
N ARG A 10 -5.68 -0.70 -9.29
CA ARG A 10 -4.95 -1.85 -9.86
C ARG A 10 -5.88 -2.84 -10.53
N GLN A 11 -7.03 -3.13 -9.92
CA GLN A 11 -8.02 -4.05 -10.49
C GLN A 11 -8.53 -3.58 -11.86
N ASN A 12 -8.78 -2.28 -12.01
CA ASN A 12 -9.34 -1.73 -13.23
C ASN A 12 -8.30 -1.43 -14.31
N PHE A 13 -7.11 -0.91 -13.93
CA PHE A 13 -6.12 -0.44 -14.89
C PHE A 13 -4.88 -1.32 -14.98
N PHE A 14 -4.53 -2.04 -13.90
CA PHE A 14 -3.30 -2.84 -13.82
C PHE A 14 -3.54 -4.21 -13.15
N PRO A 15 -4.53 -5.01 -13.59
CA PRO A 15 -4.88 -6.26 -12.91
C PRO A 15 -3.73 -7.26 -12.87
N GLY A 16 -2.81 -7.20 -13.83
CA GLY A 16 -1.61 -8.03 -13.83
C GLY A 16 -0.70 -7.80 -12.64
N SER A 17 -0.64 -6.57 -12.12
CA SER A 17 0.24 -6.25 -10.98
C SER A 17 -0.20 -6.91 -9.68
N GLU A 18 -1.51 -7.07 -9.44
CA GLU A 18 -2.03 -7.80 -8.29
C GLU A 18 -1.76 -9.30 -8.42
N LYS A 19 -2.01 -9.87 -9.59
CA LYS A 19 -1.72 -11.28 -9.87
C LYS A 19 -0.24 -11.62 -9.68
N VAL A 20 0.65 -10.72 -10.13
CA VAL A 20 2.10 -10.89 -9.94
C VAL A 20 2.45 -10.89 -8.45
N PHE A 21 1.94 -9.94 -7.67
CA PHE A 21 2.17 -9.88 -6.22
C PHE A 21 1.71 -11.18 -5.54
N LEU A 22 0.48 -11.60 -5.79
CA LEU A 22 -0.09 -12.81 -5.21
C LEU A 22 0.69 -14.08 -5.65
N SER A 23 1.13 -14.13 -6.91
CA SER A 23 1.93 -15.24 -7.42
C SER A 23 3.31 -15.31 -6.76
N ILE A 24 4.02 -14.18 -6.69
CA ILE A 24 5.36 -14.16 -6.07
C ILE A 24 5.29 -14.60 -4.62
N LEU A 25 4.43 -14.01 -3.82
CA LEU A 25 4.38 -14.34 -2.40
C LEU A 25 3.74 -15.70 -2.15
N GLY A 26 2.61 -15.99 -2.78
CA GLY A 26 1.88 -17.23 -2.54
C GLY A 26 2.55 -18.43 -3.20
N LYS A 27 2.74 -18.39 -4.53
CA LYS A 27 3.23 -19.54 -5.29
C LYS A 27 4.73 -19.73 -5.20
N ASP A 28 5.49 -18.63 -5.38
CA ASP A 28 6.95 -18.74 -5.51
C ASP A 28 7.64 -18.76 -4.14
N LEU A 29 7.12 -18.04 -3.15
CA LEU A 29 7.68 -17.98 -1.79
C LEU A 29 6.91 -18.82 -0.77
N GLY A 30 5.77 -19.40 -1.13
CA GLY A 30 4.97 -20.24 -0.23
C GLY A 30 4.36 -19.49 0.96
N ARG A 31 4.12 -18.18 0.83
CA ARG A 31 3.48 -17.36 1.87
C ARG A 31 1.97 -17.48 1.77
N ASN A 32 1.28 -17.47 2.91
CA ASN A 32 -0.17 -17.46 2.94
C ASN A 32 -0.69 -16.02 2.77
N ILE A 33 -1.29 -15.74 1.62
CA ILE A 33 -1.91 -14.46 1.29
C ILE A 33 -3.38 -14.71 0.99
N TYR A 34 -4.24 -14.20 1.86
CA TYR A 34 -5.68 -14.34 1.71
C TYR A 34 -6.28 -13.16 0.95
N ASP A 35 -6.80 -13.44 -0.22
CA ASP A 35 -7.47 -12.49 -1.10
C ASP A 35 -9.00 -12.64 -0.94
N ASP A 36 -9.59 -11.82 -0.06
CA ASP A 36 -10.99 -11.92 0.30
C ASP A 36 -11.90 -11.34 -0.78
N PRO A 37 -12.82 -12.13 -1.36
CA PRO A 37 -13.78 -11.63 -2.34
C PRO A 37 -14.76 -10.60 -1.77
N LEU A 38 -14.95 -10.53 -0.46
CA LEU A 38 -15.78 -9.54 0.20
C LEU A 38 -15.10 -8.19 0.41
N HIS A 39 -13.79 -8.11 0.16
CA HIS A 39 -13.03 -6.86 0.26
C HIS A 39 -13.25 -5.99 -0.98
N THR A 40 -14.22 -5.10 -0.93
CA THR A 40 -14.65 -4.31 -2.09
C THR A 40 -14.62 -2.80 -1.90
N SER A 41 -14.29 -2.32 -0.71
CA SER A 41 -14.44 -0.90 -0.37
C SER A 41 -13.18 -0.11 -0.66
N CYS A 42 -13.35 1.01 -1.36
CA CYS A 42 -12.32 2.03 -1.53
C CYS A 42 -12.63 3.22 -0.63
N THR A 43 -11.64 3.70 0.11
CA THR A 43 -11.74 4.85 0.99
C THR A 43 -10.98 6.06 0.47
N GLY A 44 -10.08 5.87 -0.52
CA GLY A 44 -9.05 6.81 -0.86
C GLY A 44 -9.53 8.16 -1.38
N ILE A 45 -10.32 8.18 -2.44
CA ILE A 45 -10.78 9.43 -3.05
C ILE A 45 -11.75 10.15 -2.12
N GLY A 46 -12.66 9.43 -1.48
CA GLY A 46 -13.65 10.02 -0.57
C GLY A 46 -13.01 10.77 0.60
N TYR A 47 -11.92 10.24 1.13
CA TYR A 47 -11.14 10.86 2.19
C TYR A 47 -10.39 12.11 1.70
N HIS A 48 -9.58 11.98 0.65
CA HIS A 48 -8.74 13.08 0.18
C HIS A 48 -9.49 14.22 -0.49
N SER A 49 -10.71 13.99 -0.94
CA SER A 49 -11.56 15.03 -1.53
C SER A 49 -12.54 15.65 -0.54
N ASP A 50 -12.52 15.19 0.70
CA ASP A 50 -13.41 15.66 1.78
C ASP A 50 -14.90 15.62 1.41
N VAL A 51 -15.28 14.62 0.60
CA VAL A 51 -16.69 14.45 0.16
C VAL A 51 -17.42 13.36 0.94
N VAL A 52 -16.70 12.60 1.76
CA VAL A 52 -17.29 11.57 2.63
C VAL A 52 -16.93 11.88 4.07
N PRO A 53 -17.91 11.92 4.99
CA PRO A 53 -17.64 12.18 6.40
C PRO A 53 -16.59 11.21 6.99
N LEU A 54 -15.70 11.74 7.81
CA LEU A 54 -14.61 10.96 8.43
C LEU A 54 -15.12 9.73 9.17
N GLU A 55 -16.21 9.84 9.91
CA GLU A 55 -16.84 8.71 10.61
C GLU A 55 -17.25 7.59 9.65
N THR A 56 -17.72 7.93 8.45
CA THR A 56 -18.04 6.94 7.41
C THR A 56 -16.78 6.23 6.92
N ILE A 57 -15.70 6.98 6.67
CA ILE A 57 -14.42 6.41 6.26
C ILE A 57 -13.88 5.47 7.35
N MET A 58 -13.90 5.90 8.61
CA MET A 58 -13.51 5.08 9.76
C MET A 58 -14.29 3.77 9.82
N THR A 59 -15.61 3.85 9.63
CA THR A 59 -16.49 2.67 9.65
C THR A 59 -16.18 1.70 8.50
N VAL A 60 -15.90 2.22 7.29
CA VAL A 60 -15.51 1.41 6.13
C VAL A 60 -14.16 0.73 6.36
N VAL A 61 -13.18 1.44 6.92
CA VAL A 61 -11.87 0.85 7.28
C VAL A 61 -12.04 -0.22 8.36
N ALA A 62 -12.81 0.08 9.40
CA ALA A 62 -13.11 -0.88 10.46
C ALA A 62 -13.77 -2.17 9.91
N ARG A 63 -14.67 -2.05 8.93
CA ARG A 63 -15.26 -3.22 8.25
C ARG A 63 -14.19 -4.08 7.56
N GLN A 64 -13.18 -3.47 6.94
CA GLN A 64 -12.10 -4.22 6.31
C GLN A 64 -11.26 -5.00 7.34
N PHE A 65 -11.00 -4.39 8.49
CA PHE A 65 -10.32 -5.07 9.60
C PHE A 65 -11.19 -6.18 10.22
N ALA A 66 -12.52 -5.98 10.29
CA ALA A 66 -13.44 -7.02 10.71
C ALA A 66 -13.37 -8.25 9.80
N LEU A 67 -13.40 -8.05 8.47
CA LEU A 67 -13.25 -9.14 7.50
C LEU A 67 -11.91 -9.87 7.66
N MET A 68 -10.83 -9.16 7.88
CA MET A 68 -9.52 -9.75 8.19
C MET A 68 -9.60 -10.65 9.44
N ASN A 69 -10.21 -10.16 10.52
CA ASN A 69 -10.31 -10.90 11.77
C ASN A 69 -11.22 -12.13 11.63
N GLU A 70 -12.34 -12.00 10.91
CA GLU A 70 -13.26 -13.11 10.61
C GLU A 70 -12.56 -14.22 9.80
N ALA A 71 -11.66 -13.83 8.90
CA ALA A 71 -10.82 -14.74 8.14
C ALA A 71 -9.65 -15.34 8.94
N GLY A 72 -9.47 -14.96 10.21
CA GLY A 72 -8.43 -15.48 11.10
C GLY A 72 -7.04 -14.87 10.90
N TYR A 73 -6.95 -13.70 10.27
CA TYR A 73 -5.69 -13.01 10.04
C TYR A 73 -5.48 -11.86 11.02
N GLU A 74 -4.21 -11.57 11.31
CA GLU A 74 -3.77 -10.46 12.16
C GLU A 74 -2.92 -9.42 11.41
N ASN A 75 -2.39 -9.80 10.25
CA ASN A 75 -1.55 -8.93 9.44
C ASN A 75 -2.31 -8.48 8.20
N PHE A 76 -2.29 -7.17 7.95
CA PHE A 76 -3.02 -6.54 6.86
C PHE A 76 -2.05 -5.95 5.85
N THR A 77 -2.20 -6.26 4.57
CA THR A 77 -1.40 -5.62 3.51
C THR A 77 -2.29 -4.96 2.48
N SER A 78 -1.91 -3.76 2.07
CA SER A 78 -2.63 -2.99 1.04
C SER A 78 -1.78 -2.81 -0.20
N SER A 79 -2.39 -2.99 -1.38
CA SER A 79 -1.76 -2.73 -2.66
C SER A 79 -1.96 -1.29 -3.17
N CYS A 80 -2.73 -0.49 -2.45
CA CYS A 80 -2.98 0.91 -2.78
C CYS A 80 -2.26 1.82 -1.79
N ILE A 81 -1.35 2.64 -2.30
CA ILE A 81 -0.59 3.56 -1.45
C ILE A 81 -1.47 4.61 -0.77
N THR A 82 -2.53 5.05 -1.45
CA THR A 82 -3.52 5.96 -0.88
C THR A 82 -4.28 5.31 0.27
N SER A 83 -4.76 4.08 0.08
CA SER A 83 -5.43 3.33 1.15
C SER A 83 -4.49 3.03 2.31
N PHE A 84 -3.24 2.66 2.03
CA PHE A 84 -2.21 2.45 3.05
C PHE A 84 -2.01 3.71 3.92
N GLY A 85 -1.92 4.89 3.29
CA GLY A 85 -1.83 6.16 4.00
C GLY A 85 -3.02 6.38 4.93
N ILE A 86 -4.25 6.18 4.44
CA ILE A 86 -5.47 6.35 5.24
C ILE A 86 -5.52 5.35 6.41
N TYR A 87 -5.23 4.08 6.17
CA TYR A 87 -5.19 3.10 7.27
C TYR A 87 -4.20 3.51 8.35
N THR A 88 -3.02 3.98 7.96
CA THR A 88 -1.98 4.42 8.89
C THR A 88 -2.42 5.65 9.68
N GLU A 89 -3.06 6.62 9.01
CA GLU A 89 -3.59 7.82 9.65
C GLU A 89 -4.70 7.49 10.63
N LEU A 90 -5.66 6.66 10.24
CA LEU A 90 -6.75 6.28 11.14
C LEU A 90 -6.26 5.47 12.35
N LEU A 91 -5.26 4.62 12.19
CA LEU A 91 -4.66 3.93 13.34
C LEU A 91 -4.03 4.92 14.32
N ALA A 92 -3.32 5.94 13.83
CA ALA A 92 -2.75 6.99 14.66
C ALA A 92 -3.85 7.84 15.33
N THR A 93 -4.90 8.19 14.58
CA THR A 93 -6.05 8.92 15.10
C THR A 93 -6.76 8.15 16.22
N TRP A 94 -6.98 6.86 16.06
CA TRP A 94 -7.60 6.03 17.10
C TRP A 94 -6.71 5.81 18.33
N GLU A 95 -5.39 5.87 18.17
CA GLU A 95 -4.44 5.86 19.28
C GLU A 95 -4.49 7.19 20.07
N GLU A 96 -4.58 8.32 19.35
CA GLU A 96 -4.63 9.66 19.95
C GLU A 96 -6.00 10.00 20.53
N PHE A 97 -7.09 9.56 19.88
CA PHE A 97 -8.48 9.83 20.24
C PHE A 97 -9.27 8.52 20.41
N PRO A 98 -9.16 7.83 21.57
CA PRO A 98 -9.83 6.55 21.81
C PRO A 98 -11.36 6.60 21.68
N GLU A 99 -11.98 7.74 21.98
CA GLU A 99 -13.42 7.95 21.82
C GLU A 99 -13.87 7.83 20.36
N MET A 100 -13.01 8.20 19.39
CA MET A 100 -13.29 7.99 17.97
C MET A 100 -13.24 6.51 17.58
N LEU A 101 -12.37 5.74 18.20
CA LEU A 101 -12.33 4.29 18.04
C LEU A 101 -13.62 3.64 18.57
N ASP A 102 -14.06 4.03 19.75
CA ASP A 102 -15.28 3.49 20.35
C ASP A 102 -16.52 3.85 19.52
N LYS A 103 -16.58 5.09 19.05
CA LYS A 103 -17.63 5.50 18.11
C LYS A 103 -17.60 4.71 16.80
N THR A 104 -16.42 4.42 16.29
CA THR A 104 -16.25 3.60 15.07
C THR A 104 -16.74 2.17 15.30
N ARG A 105 -16.45 1.57 16.46
CA ARG A 105 -16.95 0.25 16.85
C ARG A 105 -18.47 0.22 16.92
N GLU A 106 -19.07 1.21 17.55
CA GLU A 106 -20.52 1.36 17.64
C GLU A 106 -21.16 1.47 16.25
N ASN A 107 -20.61 2.34 15.38
CA ASN A 107 -21.12 2.54 14.03
C ASN A 107 -21.01 1.27 13.18
N LEU A 108 -19.88 0.58 13.24
CA LEU A 108 -19.67 -0.68 12.53
C LEU A 108 -20.68 -1.74 12.99
N TYR A 109 -20.83 -1.91 14.31
CA TYR A 109 -21.76 -2.88 14.86
C TYR A 109 -23.21 -2.61 14.46
N LYS A 110 -23.64 -1.35 14.55
CA LYS A 110 -24.98 -0.91 14.09
C LYS A 110 -25.21 -1.18 12.60
N ALA A 111 -24.19 -0.94 11.77
CA ALA A 111 -24.32 -1.08 10.33
C ALA A 111 -24.24 -2.54 9.84
N THR A 112 -23.47 -3.39 10.51
CA THR A 112 -23.10 -4.70 9.98
C THR A 112 -23.21 -5.86 10.96
N GLY A 113 -23.42 -5.60 12.25
CA GLY A 113 -23.34 -6.60 13.32
C GLY A 113 -21.92 -7.13 13.59
N ARG A 114 -20.89 -6.52 13.00
CA ARG A 114 -19.50 -6.97 13.13
C ARG A 114 -18.74 -6.21 14.20
N GLU A 115 -17.77 -6.91 14.77
CA GLU A 115 -16.73 -6.34 15.63
C GLU A 115 -15.37 -6.42 14.92
N PHE A 116 -14.42 -5.58 15.33
CA PHE A 116 -13.07 -5.62 14.78
C PHE A 116 -11.99 -5.41 15.84
N LYS A 117 -10.83 -5.98 15.54
CA LYS A 117 -9.56 -5.68 16.20
C LYS A 117 -8.63 -4.98 15.22
N ILE A 118 -7.86 -4.06 15.73
CA ILE A 118 -6.80 -3.38 14.96
C ILE A 118 -5.78 -4.43 14.46
N PRO A 119 -5.32 -4.35 13.20
CA PRO A 119 -4.28 -5.24 12.70
C PRO A 119 -3.01 -5.16 13.55
N LYS A 120 -2.41 -6.31 13.82
CA LYS A 120 -1.12 -6.38 14.51
C LYS A 120 0.01 -5.74 13.71
N ASN A 121 -0.03 -5.96 12.39
CA ASN A 121 0.87 -5.36 11.43
C ASN A 121 0.09 -4.83 10.24
N LEU A 122 0.41 -3.61 9.84
CA LEU A 122 -0.06 -2.98 8.61
C LEU A 122 1.14 -2.70 7.72
N ALA A 123 1.12 -3.20 6.49
CA ALA A 123 2.18 -3.00 5.52
C ALA A 123 1.62 -2.65 4.13
N HIS A 124 2.33 -1.83 3.37
CA HIS A 124 2.10 -1.74 1.93
C HIS A 124 2.72 -2.95 1.23
N THR A 125 2.15 -3.37 0.09
CA THR A 125 2.69 -4.52 -0.65
C THR A 125 4.16 -4.37 -1.04
N SER A 126 4.65 -3.12 -1.24
CA SER A 126 6.07 -2.88 -1.49
C SER A 126 6.95 -3.23 -0.29
N ASP A 127 6.47 -3.00 0.94
CA ASP A 127 7.23 -3.36 2.14
C ASP A 127 7.32 -4.87 2.27
N VAL A 128 6.23 -5.58 1.97
CA VAL A 128 6.22 -7.04 1.99
C VAL A 128 7.20 -7.60 0.96
N ILE A 129 7.20 -7.09 -0.27
CA ILE A 129 8.16 -7.47 -1.32
C ILE A 129 9.60 -7.12 -0.90
N PHE A 130 9.82 -5.93 -0.33
CA PHE A 130 11.13 -5.50 0.14
C PHE A 130 11.70 -6.44 1.20
N HIS A 131 10.90 -6.88 2.16
CA HIS A 131 11.32 -7.85 3.18
C HIS A 131 11.74 -9.20 2.58
N HIS A 132 11.16 -9.57 1.46
CA HIS A 132 11.48 -10.82 0.75
C HIS A 132 12.40 -10.62 -0.46
N ARG A 133 12.97 -9.43 -0.69
CA ARG A 133 13.72 -9.07 -1.90
C ARG A 133 14.87 -10.00 -2.23
N GLU A 134 15.61 -10.42 -1.20
CA GLU A 134 16.77 -11.33 -1.39
C GLU A 134 16.31 -12.73 -1.79
N GLU A 135 15.26 -13.25 -1.17
CA GLU A 135 14.69 -14.55 -1.52
C GLU A 135 14.11 -14.52 -2.95
N ILE A 136 13.47 -13.41 -3.32
CA ILE A 136 12.98 -13.19 -4.70
C ILE A 136 14.17 -13.15 -5.67
N ALA A 137 15.23 -12.41 -5.34
CA ALA A 137 16.44 -12.33 -6.17
C ALA A 137 17.10 -13.70 -6.43
N GLN A 138 17.13 -14.57 -5.42
CA GLN A 138 17.66 -15.92 -5.55
C GLN A 138 16.80 -16.83 -6.45
N LYS A 139 15.47 -16.65 -6.42
CA LYS A 139 14.52 -17.43 -7.23
C LYS A 139 14.30 -16.85 -8.63
N ALA A 140 14.68 -15.59 -8.85
CA ALA A 140 14.47 -14.91 -10.12
C ALA A 140 15.32 -15.54 -11.23
N LYS A 141 14.67 -15.91 -12.33
CA LYS A 141 15.33 -16.47 -13.51
C LYS A 141 16.19 -15.45 -14.26
N ARG A 142 15.92 -14.16 -14.08
CA ARG A 142 16.63 -13.05 -14.71
C ARG A 142 16.87 -11.94 -13.69
N LYS A 143 18.04 -11.35 -13.77
CA LYS A 143 18.39 -10.14 -13.03
C LYS A 143 17.94 -8.90 -13.79
N LEU A 144 17.92 -7.74 -13.13
CA LEU A 144 17.68 -6.44 -13.76
C LEU A 144 18.95 -5.96 -14.49
N VAL A 145 19.28 -6.66 -15.58
CA VAL A 145 20.41 -6.36 -16.43
C VAL A 145 19.97 -6.26 -17.88
N ASN A 146 20.71 -5.46 -18.65
CA ASN A 146 20.52 -5.38 -20.08
C ASN A 146 20.80 -6.75 -20.71
N ALA A 147 19.85 -7.30 -21.45
CA ALA A 147 19.95 -8.64 -22.01
C ALA A 147 21.08 -8.79 -23.08
N TYR A 148 21.53 -7.67 -23.64
CA TYR A 148 22.57 -7.62 -24.71
C TYR A 148 23.96 -7.37 -24.15
N THR A 149 24.07 -6.44 -23.17
CA THR A 149 25.40 -6.03 -22.64
C THR A 149 25.74 -6.71 -21.32
N GLY A 150 24.75 -7.24 -20.59
CA GLY A 150 24.92 -7.77 -19.24
C GLY A 150 25.09 -6.71 -18.14
N GLU A 151 25.09 -5.42 -18.52
CA GLU A 151 25.23 -4.32 -17.57
C GLU A 151 23.94 -4.13 -16.74
N PRO A 152 24.02 -3.62 -15.50
CA PRO A 152 22.86 -3.27 -14.70
C PRO A 152 21.92 -2.33 -15.45
N LEU A 153 20.61 -2.60 -15.37
CA LEU A 153 19.61 -1.65 -15.86
C LEU A 153 19.61 -0.43 -14.95
N ARG A 154 19.71 0.74 -15.55
CA ARG A 154 19.61 2.03 -14.86
C ARG A 154 18.15 2.37 -14.66
N VAL A 155 17.74 2.48 -13.40
CA VAL A 155 16.34 2.67 -13.00
C VAL A 155 16.19 4.00 -12.26
N VAL A 156 15.22 4.79 -12.64
CA VAL A 156 14.76 5.95 -11.86
C VAL A 156 13.52 5.53 -11.07
N GLU A 157 13.43 5.96 -9.82
CA GLU A 157 12.26 5.71 -8.99
C GLU A 157 11.52 7.00 -8.66
N HIS A 158 10.22 6.90 -8.48
CA HIS A 158 9.42 8.00 -7.97
C HIS A 158 8.55 7.49 -6.82
N ILE A 159 8.89 7.90 -5.61
CA ILE A 159 8.17 7.49 -4.40
C ILE A 159 7.01 8.42 -4.13
N GLY A 160 5.82 7.83 -4.03
CA GLY A 160 4.60 8.58 -3.72
C GLY A 160 4.61 9.19 -2.31
N CYS A 161 4.10 10.41 -2.18
CA CYS A 161 4.03 11.14 -0.91
C CYS A 161 3.21 10.41 0.17
N HIS A 162 2.18 9.68 -0.20
CA HIS A 162 1.38 8.88 0.73
C HIS A 162 2.18 7.76 1.41
N TYR A 163 3.23 7.27 0.76
CA TYR A 163 4.13 6.30 1.38
C TYR A 163 5.17 6.98 2.29
N ALA A 164 5.81 8.03 1.79
CA ALA A 164 7.03 8.55 2.40
C ALA A 164 6.81 9.76 3.31
N LYS A 165 5.89 10.68 2.96
CA LYS A 165 5.80 11.99 3.61
C LYS A 165 4.65 12.13 4.58
N ILE A 166 3.53 11.45 4.35
CA ILE A 166 2.36 11.58 5.21
C ILE A 166 2.55 10.77 6.50
N PHE A 167 3.15 9.57 6.40
CA PHE A 167 3.34 8.67 7.55
C PHE A 167 4.77 8.10 7.63
N PRO A 168 5.75 8.94 7.91
CA PRO A 168 7.17 8.61 7.78
C PRO A 168 7.66 7.47 8.67
N LYS A 169 6.96 7.18 9.76
CA LYS A 169 7.38 6.15 10.73
C LYS A 169 7.09 4.71 10.30
N LYS A 170 6.32 4.52 9.24
CA LYS A 170 5.86 3.18 8.81
C LYS A 170 6.57 2.66 7.55
N GLY A 171 7.18 3.52 6.76
CA GLY A 171 7.85 3.16 5.51
C GLY A 171 9.32 2.79 5.67
N VAL A 172 9.82 1.97 4.75
CA VAL A 172 11.24 1.60 4.70
C VAL A 172 12.11 2.79 4.30
N GLY A 173 13.10 3.13 5.09
CA GLY A 173 14.03 4.25 4.85
C GLY A 173 13.53 5.60 5.36
N GLY A 174 12.32 5.66 5.94
CA GLY A 174 11.74 6.89 6.48
C GLY A 174 11.24 7.85 5.41
N SER A 175 10.91 9.09 5.83
CA SER A 175 10.29 10.10 4.98
C SER A 175 11.26 10.81 4.04
N GLU A 176 12.48 11.05 4.51
CA GLU A 176 13.46 11.84 3.76
C GLU A 176 14.20 11.00 2.71
N PHE A 177 14.48 9.74 3.04
CA PHE A 177 15.22 8.82 2.19
C PHE A 177 14.52 7.47 2.07
N PRO A 178 13.30 7.44 1.49
CA PRO A 178 12.59 6.18 1.29
C PRO A 178 13.42 5.25 0.39
N TYR A 179 13.68 4.05 0.87
CA TYR A 179 14.62 3.11 0.24
C TYR A 179 13.94 1.86 -0.32
N VAL A 180 12.63 1.74 -0.15
CA VAL A 180 11.89 0.52 -0.49
C VAL A 180 12.05 0.09 -1.95
N LEU A 181 11.93 1.02 -2.89
CA LEU A 181 12.08 0.72 -4.32
C LEU A 181 13.54 0.55 -4.70
N ALA A 182 14.40 1.47 -4.24
CA ALA A 182 15.85 1.42 -4.49
C ALA A 182 16.43 0.08 -4.04
N GLY A 183 16.17 -0.32 -2.80
CA GLY A 183 16.70 -1.58 -2.27
C GLY A 183 16.18 -2.83 -2.99
N MET A 184 14.97 -2.81 -3.53
CA MET A 184 14.50 -3.90 -4.40
C MET A 184 15.28 -3.95 -5.72
N VAL A 185 15.43 -2.81 -6.39
CA VAL A 185 16.16 -2.70 -7.66
C VAL A 185 17.60 -3.18 -7.51
N GLU A 186 18.29 -2.71 -6.47
CA GLU A 186 19.69 -3.08 -6.18
C GLU A 186 19.82 -4.58 -5.86
N SER A 187 18.93 -5.15 -5.03
CA SER A 187 18.93 -6.58 -4.73
C SER A 187 18.71 -7.45 -5.96
N TRP A 188 18.05 -6.93 -6.97
CA TRP A 188 17.79 -7.65 -8.23
C TRP A 188 18.81 -7.35 -9.33
N GLY A 189 19.87 -6.61 -9.01
CA GLY A 189 21.02 -6.37 -9.89
C GLY A 189 20.88 -5.13 -10.78
N GLY A 190 19.90 -4.26 -10.55
CA GLY A 190 19.79 -2.97 -11.20
C GLY A 190 20.59 -1.87 -10.49
N GLU A 191 20.69 -0.72 -11.10
CA GLU A 191 21.33 0.50 -10.59
C GLU A 191 20.30 1.61 -10.44
N ILE A 192 20.25 2.27 -9.28
CA ILE A 192 19.39 3.45 -9.06
C ILE A 192 20.11 4.69 -9.54
N VAL A 193 19.41 5.45 -10.39
CA VAL A 193 19.86 6.75 -10.85
C VAL A 193 19.15 7.83 -10.05
N ASP A 194 19.93 8.66 -9.36
CA ASP A 194 19.40 9.81 -8.64
C ASP A 194 19.10 10.96 -9.60
N TYR A 195 18.03 11.72 -9.29
CA TYR A 195 17.63 12.90 -10.05
C TYR A 195 16.91 13.90 -9.11
N PRO A 196 17.00 15.21 -9.38
CA PRO A 196 16.52 16.25 -8.46
C PRO A 196 15.04 16.14 -8.10
N GLU A 197 14.19 15.77 -9.07
CA GLU A 197 12.72 15.73 -8.90
C GLU A 197 12.19 14.41 -8.32
N ARG A 198 13.05 13.49 -7.94
CA ARG A 198 12.73 12.17 -7.41
C ARG A 198 11.67 12.18 -6.29
N ARG A 199 11.60 13.28 -5.53
CA ARG A 199 10.72 13.44 -4.38
C ARG A 199 9.62 14.47 -4.58
N HIS A 200 9.44 14.98 -5.78
CA HIS A 200 8.39 15.92 -6.08
C HIS A 200 7.02 15.24 -6.05
N CYS A 201 5.96 16.04 -5.96
CA CYS A 201 4.61 15.53 -6.08
C CYS A 201 4.39 14.97 -7.48
N CYS A 202 3.82 13.76 -7.58
CA CYS A 202 3.48 13.15 -8.88
C CYS A 202 2.33 13.86 -9.61
N GLY A 203 1.70 14.87 -9.00
CA GLY A 203 0.58 15.62 -9.56
C GLY A 203 -0.75 14.87 -9.56
N PHE A 204 -0.83 13.63 -9.05
CA PHE A 204 -2.06 12.83 -9.10
C PHE A 204 -3.25 13.54 -8.45
N GLY A 205 -3.05 14.22 -7.31
CA GLY A 205 -4.11 14.96 -6.63
C GLY A 205 -4.70 16.11 -7.45
N PHE A 206 -3.93 16.68 -8.38
CA PHE A 206 -4.41 17.76 -9.27
C PHE A 206 -5.25 17.26 -10.44
N ARG A 207 -5.17 15.98 -10.79
CA ARG A 207 -5.88 15.41 -11.93
C ARG A 207 -7.37 15.67 -11.90
N ASN A 208 -7.96 15.65 -10.72
CA ASN A 208 -9.40 15.82 -10.54
C ASN A 208 -9.83 17.29 -10.45
N TYR A 209 -8.92 18.20 -10.09
CA TYR A 209 -9.22 19.60 -9.81
C TYR A 209 -8.54 20.57 -10.78
N LEU A 210 -7.30 20.29 -11.17
CA LEU A 210 -6.48 21.16 -11.99
C LEU A 210 -5.71 20.34 -13.05
N VAL A 211 -6.42 19.88 -14.07
CA VAL A 211 -5.85 19.02 -15.12
C VAL A 211 -4.61 19.60 -15.79
N GLN A 212 -4.58 20.93 -15.97
CA GLN A 212 -3.42 21.60 -16.59
C GLN A 212 -2.21 21.61 -15.65
N ALA A 213 -2.43 21.85 -14.35
CA ALA A 213 -1.35 21.78 -13.35
C ALA A 213 -0.77 20.35 -13.24
N ASN A 214 -1.63 19.33 -13.34
CA ASN A 214 -1.20 17.93 -13.35
C ASN A 214 -0.28 17.59 -14.54
N ARG A 215 -0.46 18.27 -15.68
CA ARG A 215 0.40 18.09 -16.87
C ARG A 215 1.75 18.79 -16.79
N GLY A 216 1.94 19.68 -15.81
CA GLY A 216 3.19 20.37 -15.57
C GLY A 216 4.21 19.57 -14.75
N TYR A 217 3.87 18.36 -14.35
CA TYR A 217 4.75 17.49 -13.55
C TYR A 217 5.12 16.20 -14.28
#